data_2541cda464c3ca1a1c45765892bf5ce0
#
_entry.id   2541cda464c3ca1a1c45765892bf5ce0
#
_cell.length_a   1.000
_cell.length_b   1.000
_cell.length_c   1.000
_cell.angle_alpha   90.00
_cell.angle_beta   90.00
_cell.angle_gamma   90.00
#
_symmetry.space_group_name_H-M   'P 1'
#
loop_
_entity.id
_entity.type
_entity.pdbx_description
1 polymer ?
#
loop_
_entity_poly.entity_id
_entity_poly.type
_entity_poly.pdbx_seq_one_letter_code
_entity_poly.pdbx_strand_id
1 'polypeptide(L)'
;MSKDGVKNAAPIGIVCKGKDKLGCRLFVGTKNLKNIMETRRYVVNITFDPINFVNSTIGNLDIEEFTDDDDLAILKNAEAYVICDVTDIRKMDPIKDHVTSNGEAYIISSDVVEIVKNHPCAKALNRGVFALLECLTNYTRLDLVSKEQQDYFIGRFNENNRMIKRVSGQDTIKAMEILKNSMIKKGFDVE
;
A
#
# COMPACT_ATOMS: atom_id res chain seq x y z
N MET A 1 17.32 0.19 -6.05
CA MET A 1 18.31 0.37 -7.13
C MET A 1 18.90 -0.98 -7.48
N SER A 2 19.31 -1.21 -8.72
CA SER A 2 20.05 -2.42 -9.10
C SER A 2 21.51 -2.35 -8.62
N LYS A 3 22.23 -3.47 -8.74
CA LYS A 3 23.66 -3.55 -8.43
C LYS A 3 24.53 -2.67 -9.37
N ASP A 4 24.00 -2.41 -10.58
CA ASP A 4 24.65 -1.58 -11.59
C ASP A 4 24.22 -0.10 -11.52
N GLY A 5 23.61 0.34 -10.43
CA GLY A 5 23.21 1.72 -10.21
C GLY A 5 21.91 2.16 -10.90
N VAL A 6 21.19 1.26 -11.58
CA VAL A 6 19.92 1.63 -12.25
C VAL A 6 18.82 1.81 -11.22
N LYS A 7 18.28 3.04 -11.12
CA LYS A 7 17.17 3.37 -10.24
C LYS A 7 15.87 2.79 -10.76
N ASN A 8 15.02 2.31 -9.84
CA ASN A 8 13.69 1.80 -10.14
C ASN A 8 12.77 2.01 -8.95
N ALA A 9 11.53 2.40 -9.22
CA ALA A 9 10.48 2.48 -8.23
C ALA A 9 9.22 1.74 -8.70
N ALA A 10 8.41 1.30 -7.77
CA ALA A 10 7.06 0.76 -8.01
C ALA A 10 6.20 0.92 -6.76
N PRO A 11 4.87 1.04 -6.89
CA PRO A 11 3.96 1.05 -5.76
C PRO A 11 4.01 -0.29 -5.02
N ILE A 12 4.31 -0.25 -3.73
CA ILE A 12 4.42 -1.45 -2.90
C ILE A 12 3.70 -1.21 -1.57
N GLY A 13 2.91 -2.19 -1.14
CA GLY A 13 2.33 -2.18 0.20
C GLY A 13 3.39 -2.45 1.26
N ILE A 14 3.58 -1.49 2.16
CA ILE A 14 4.48 -1.61 3.30
C ILE A 14 3.70 -1.93 4.56
N VAL A 15 4.20 -2.87 5.35
CA VAL A 15 3.67 -3.24 6.65
C VAL A 15 4.65 -2.83 7.73
N CYS A 16 4.20 -1.98 8.67
CA CYS A 16 4.99 -1.63 9.85
C CYS A 16 4.88 -2.76 10.88
N LYS A 17 6.04 -3.30 11.29
CA LYS A 17 6.13 -4.38 12.27
C LYS A 17 6.67 -3.89 13.63
N GLY A 18 6.63 -2.59 13.87
CA GLY A 18 7.17 -1.91 15.05
C GLY A 18 7.63 -0.50 14.69
N LYS A 19 8.45 0.09 15.54
CA LYS A 19 8.98 1.45 15.32
C LYS A 19 10.11 1.48 14.29
N ASP A 20 10.87 0.40 14.21
CA ASP A 20 12.13 0.26 13.49
C ASP A 20 12.14 -0.91 12.49
N LYS A 21 10.99 -1.56 12.27
CA LYS A 21 10.86 -2.73 11.38
C LYS A 21 9.77 -2.56 10.36
N LEU A 22 10.14 -2.78 9.11
CA LEU A 22 9.21 -2.77 7.98
C LEU A 22 9.18 -4.14 7.29
N GLY A 23 8.09 -4.41 6.60
CA GLY A 23 7.99 -5.55 5.73
C GLY A 23 7.21 -5.23 4.46
N CYS A 24 7.50 -5.95 3.40
CA CYS A 24 6.72 -5.90 2.18
C CYS A 24 6.63 -7.27 1.52
N ARG A 25 5.68 -7.40 0.59
CA ARG A 25 5.53 -8.57 -0.26
C ARG A 25 5.86 -8.20 -1.69
N LEU A 26 6.75 -8.96 -2.32
CA LEU A 26 7.17 -8.77 -3.70
C LEU A 26 6.95 -10.03 -4.51
N PHE A 27 6.38 -9.87 -5.70
CA PHE A 27 6.11 -10.98 -6.60
C PHE A 27 7.34 -11.36 -7.43
N VAL A 28 7.46 -12.64 -7.73
CA VAL A 28 8.49 -13.18 -8.62
C VAL A 28 8.38 -12.52 -10.00
N GLY A 29 9.53 -12.26 -10.63
CA GLY A 29 9.62 -11.58 -11.92
C GLY A 29 9.66 -10.05 -11.85
N THR A 30 9.46 -9.44 -10.68
CA THR A 30 9.55 -7.98 -10.54
C THR A 30 11.00 -7.50 -10.41
N LYS A 31 11.30 -6.34 -11.03
CA LYS A 31 12.62 -5.69 -10.92
C LYS A 31 12.99 -5.38 -9.46
N ASN A 32 12.01 -4.95 -8.66
CA ASN A 32 12.24 -4.62 -7.26
C ASN A 32 12.67 -5.85 -6.46
N LEU A 33 12.04 -7.02 -6.65
CA LEU A 33 12.47 -8.24 -5.98
C LEU A 33 13.91 -8.60 -6.34
N LYS A 34 14.25 -8.59 -7.64
CA LYS A 34 15.61 -8.86 -8.11
C LYS A 34 16.62 -7.92 -7.46
N ASN A 35 16.36 -6.61 -7.53
CA ASN A 35 17.25 -5.60 -6.99
C ASN A 35 17.46 -5.77 -5.46
N ILE A 36 16.38 -6.00 -4.72
CA ILE A 36 16.44 -6.19 -3.26
C ILE A 36 17.17 -7.48 -2.88
N MET A 37 17.00 -8.56 -3.64
CA MET A 37 17.76 -9.80 -3.41
C MET A 37 19.27 -9.60 -3.59
N GLU A 38 19.67 -8.76 -4.55
CA GLU A 38 21.07 -8.51 -4.87
C GLU A 38 21.71 -7.49 -3.94
N THR A 39 21.04 -6.40 -3.63
CA THR A 39 21.61 -5.24 -2.89
C THR A 39 21.34 -5.26 -1.39
N ARG A 40 20.32 -5.99 -0.95
CA ARG A 40 19.88 -6.07 0.45
C ARG A 40 19.53 -4.72 1.06
N ARG A 41 19.29 -3.71 0.23
CA ARG A 41 18.90 -2.35 0.64
C ARG A 41 17.84 -1.79 -0.29
N TYR A 42 16.91 -1.01 0.26
CA TYR A 42 15.91 -0.29 -0.53
C TYR A 42 15.43 0.97 0.18
N VAL A 43 14.77 1.85 -0.57
CA VAL A 43 14.14 3.07 -0.05
C VAL A 43 12.63 2.96 -0.21
N VAL A 44 11.91 3.30 0.86
CA VAL A 44 10.46 3.52 0.82
C VAL A 44 10.22 5.02 0.64
N ASN A 45 9.85 5.42 -0.58
CA ASN A 45 9.47 6.80 -0.86
C ASN A 45 7.99 7.01 -0.49
N ILE A 46 7.69 8.06 0.24
CA ILE A 46 6.34 8.48 0.61
C ILE A 46 5.98 9.68 -0.25
N THR A 47 5.05 9.49 -1.18
CA THR A 47 4.58 10.53 -2.11
C THR A 47 3.08 10.42 -2.32
N PHE A 48 2.44 11.53 -2.70
CA PHE A 48 1.04 11.61 -3.13
C PHE A 48 0.90 11.88 -4.64
N ASP A 49 2.00 11.85 -5.38
CA ASP A 49 2.00 12.12 -6.81
C ASP A 49 1.34 10.98 -7.61
N PRO A 50 0.13 11.20 -8.17
CA PRO A 50 -0.58 10.15 -8.90
C PRO A 50 0.10 9.78 -10.22
N ILE A 51 0.86 10.69 -10.83
CA ILE A 51 1.56 10.45 -12.08
C ILE A 51 2.71 9.45 -11.84
N ASN A 52 3.48 9.65 -10.77
CA ASN A 52 4.53 8.72 -10.38
C ASN A 52 3.97 7.33 -10.05
N PHE A 53 2.80 7.23 -9.41
CA PHE A 53 2.14 5.94 -9.19
C PHE A 53 1.77 5.25 -10.49
N VAL A 54 1.18 5.97 -11.44
CA VAL A 54 0.79 5.39 -12.73
C VAL A 54 2.03 4.99 -13.53
N ASN A 55 2.97 5.91 -13.74
CA ASN A 55 4.16 5.67 -14.55
C ASN A 55 5.02 4.52 -14.02
N SER A 56 5.23 4.46 -12.70
CA SER A 56 5.97 3.37 -12.07
C SER A 56 5.24 2.02 -12.05
N THR A 57 3.94 2.00 -12.32
CA THR A 57 3.15 0.77 -12.44
C THR A 57 3.16 0.22 -13.87
N ILE A 58 2.97 1.08 -14.87
CA ILE A 58 2.86 0.66 -16.27
C ILE A 58 4.21 0.59 -17.00
N GLY A 59 5.25 1.20 -16.43
CA GLY A 59 6.58 1.29 -17.05
C GLY A 59 7.70 1.48 -16.02
N ASN A 60 8.56 2.45 -16.28
CA ASN A 60 9.60 2.90 -15.36
C ASN A 60 9.49 4.42 -15.23
N LEU A 61 9.91 4.96 -14.09
CA LEU A 61 10.13 6.39 -13.95
C LEU A 61 11.40 6.80 -14.68
N ASP A 62 11.37 7.99 -15.24
CA ASP A 62 12.55 8.61 -15.82
C ASP A 62 13.59 8.89 -14.74
N ILE A 63 14.85 8.93 -15.10
CA ILE A 63 15.95 9.14 -14.15
C ILE A 63 15.86 10.51 -13.49
N GLU A 64 15.28 11.49 -14.18
CA GLU A 64 15.04 12.85 -13.72
C GLU A 64 14.09 12.93 -12.53
N GLU A 65 13.26 11.92 -12.31
CA GLU A 65 12.35 11.83 -11.15
C GLU A 65 13.09 11.49 -9.85
N PHE A 66 14.31 10.98 -9.94
CA PHE A 66 15.13 10.64 -8.79
C PHE A 66 16.13 11.76 -8.45
N THR A 67 16.52 11.81 -7.19
CA THR A 67 17.66 12.65 -6.75
C THR A 67 18.97 12.17 -7.35
N ASP A 68 20.02 12.99 -7.25
CA ASP A 68 21.36 12.67 -7.75
C ASP A 68 22.16 11.74 -6.81
N ASP A 69 21.51 11.12 -5.81
CA ASP A 69 22.15 10.15 -4.91
C ASP A 69 22.61 8.92 -5.70
N ASP A 70 23.88 8.58 -5.61
CA ASP A 70 24.47 7.48 -6.40
C ASP A 70 24.14 6.09 -5.86
N ASP A 71 23.75 5.98 -4.58
CA ASP A 71 23.52 4.71 -3.90
C ASP A 71 22.04 4.39 -3.66
N LEU A 72 21.15 5.39 -3.72
CA LEU A 72 19.76 5.27 -3.32
C LEU A 72 18.80 5.76 -4.41
N ALA A 73 17.66 5.06 -4.55
CA ALA A 73 16.57 5.46 -5.44
C ALA A 73 15.55 6.34 -4.70
N ILE A 74 15.92 7.58 -4.40
CA ILE A 74 15.10 8.57 -3.73
C ILE A 74 14.36 9.41 -4.76
N LEU A 75 13.02 9.54 -4.65
CA LEU A 75 12.24 10.41 -5.52
C LEU A 75 12.41 11.88 -5.10
N LYS A 76 12.60 12.79 -6.06
CA LYS A 76 12.75 14.23 -5.83
C LYS A 76 11.55 14.85 -5.12
N ASN A 77 10.34 14.36 -5.41
CA ASN A 77 9.08 14.84 -4.85
C ASN A 77 8.57 14.01 -3.66
N ALA A 78 9.41 13.14 -3.08
CA ALA A 78 9.04 12.41 -1.88
C ALA A 78 8.83 13.37 -0.70
N GLU A 79 7.67 13.30 -0.04
CA GLU A 79 7.39 14.06 1.19
C GLU A 79 8.25 13.57 2.37
N ALA A 80 8.56 12.29 2.34
CA ALA A 80 9.50 11.62 3.25
C ALA A 80 10.04 10.36 2.58
N TYR A 81 11.15 9.84 3.09
CA TYR A 81 11.62 8.52 2.69
C TYR A 81 12.23 7.76 3.87
N VAL A 82 12.25 6.43 3.74
CA VAL A 82 12.80 5.53 4.74
C VAL A 82 13.81 4.62 4.07
N ILE A 83 15.04 4.63 4.59
CA ILE A 83 16.11 3.73 4.16
C ILE A 83 16.02 2.45 4.97
N CYS A 84 16.01 1.31 4.27
CA CYS A 84 15.82 0.00 4.87
C CYS A 84 16.92 -0.97 4.47
N ASP A 85 17.50 -1.67 5.46
CA ASP A 85 18.36 -2.81 5.27
C ASP A 85 17.60 -4.11 5.49
N VAL A 86 17.73 -5.04 4.53
CA VAL A 86 16.99 -6.30 4.53
C VAL A 86 17.61 -7.28 5.52
N THR A 87 16.81 -7.72 6.48
CA THR A 87 17.21 -8.72 7.48
C THR A 87 16.81 -10.14 7.09
N ASP A 88 15.67 -10.31 6.42
CA ASP A 88 15.19 -11.64 5.99
C ASP A 88 14.44 -11.58 4.66
N ILE A 89 14.58 -12.62 3.86
CA ILE A 89 13.84 -12.88 2.62
C ILE A 89 13.36 -14.31 2.62
N ARG A 90 12.06 -14.51 2.75
CA ARG A 90 11.48 -15.86 2.70
C ARG A 90 10.44 -16.01 1.61
N LYS A 91 10.34 -17.19 1.02
CA LYS A 91 9.24 -17.47 0.09
C LYS A 91 7.91 -17.44 0.85
N MET A 92 6.92 -16.84 0.23
CA MET A 92 5.56 -16.76 0.77
C MET A 92 4.92 -18.15 0.78
N ASP A 93 4.29 -18.51 1.89
CA ASP A 93 3.44 -19.68 2.02
C ASP A 93 1.97 -19.24 2.00
N PRO A 94 1.18 -19.56 0.95
CA PRO A 94 -0.20 -19.07 0.84
C PRO A 94 -1.09 -19.42 2.04
N ILE A 95 -0.85 -20.56 2.66
CA ILE A 95 -1.64 -21.04 3.81
C ILE A 95 -1.27 -20.24 5.07
N LYS A 96 0.02 -20.19 5.39
CA LYS A 96 0.52 -19.49 6.60
C LYS A 96 0.36 -17.98 6.54
N ASP A 97 0.51 -17.42 5.34
CA ASP A 97 0.43 -15.96 5.13
C ASP A 97 -1.00 -15.50 4.77
N HIS A 98 -2.00 -16.40 4.82
CA HIS A 98 -3.42 -16.12 4.54
C HIS A 98 -3.64 -15.33 3.24
N VAL A 99 -3.00 -15.75 2.16
CA VAL A 99 -3.05 -15.05 0.88
C VAL A 99 -3.78 -15.87 -0.17
N THR A 100 -4.73 -15.25 -0.84
CA THR A 100 -5.56 -15.85 -1.90
C THR A 100 -5.00 -15.62 -3.32
N SER A 101 -3.83 -14.98 -3.48
CA SER A 101 -3.26 -14.71 -4.81
C SER A 101 -2.48 -15.90 -5.36
N ASN A 102 -2.70 -16.22 -6.63
CA ASN A 102 -2.05 -17.34 -7.33
C ASN A 102 -0.60 -17.08 -7.76
N GLY A 103 0.03 -15.97 -7.37
CA GLY A 103 1.39 -15.63 -7.76
C GLY A 103 2.42 -16.03 -6.72
N GLU A 104 3.58 -16.55 -7.18
CA GLU A 104 4.72 -16.74 -6.30
C GLU A 104 5.26 -15.39 -5.81
N ALA A 105 5.51 -15.27 -4.52
CA ALA A 105 6.01 -14.06 -3.90
C ALA A 105 6.98 -14.34 -2.77
N TYR A 106 7.73 -13.31 -2.39
CA TYR A 106 8.61 -13.31 -1.24
C TYR A 106 8.17 -12.27 -0.22
N ILE A 107 8.29 -12.61 1.05
CA ILE A 107 8.12 -11.69 2.18
C ILE A 107 9.50 -11.16 2.53
N ILE A 108 9.63 -9.86 2.49
CA ILE A 108 10.84 -9.13 2.85
C ILE A 108 10.66 -8.55 4.24
N SER A 109 11.60 -8.78 5.13
CA SER A 109 11.67 -8.12 6.44
C SER A 109 12.92 -7.26 6.49
N SER A 110 12.81 -6.06 7.07
CA SER A 110 13.88 -5.08 7.05
C SER A 110 13.90 -4.25 8.32
N ASP A 111 15.08 -3.84 8.72
CA ASP A 111 15.29 -2.81 9.73
C ASP A 111 15.30 -1.43 9.08
N VAL A 112 14.74 -0.46 9.78
CA VAL A 112 14.81 0.96 9.42
C VAL A 112 16.17 1.51 9.82
N VAL A 113 16.93 2.00 8.83
CA VAL A 113 18.24 2.64 9.05
C VAL A 113 18.06 4.12 9.32
N GLU A 114 17.23 4.78 8.51
CA GLU A 114 17.02 6.22 8.59
C GLU A 114 15.61 6.59 8.10
N ILE A 115 15.06 7.64 8.70
CA ILE A 115 13.80 8.27 8.25
C ILE A 115 14.09 9.74 8.01
N VAL A 116 13.93 10.18 6.77
CA VAL A 116 14.09 11.58 6.37
C VAL A 116 12.73 12.17 6.03
N LYS A 117 12.41 13.30 6.64
CA LYS A 117 11.18 14.07 6.36
C LYS A 117 11.53 15.32 5.58
N ASN A 118 11.11 15.36 4.32
CA ASN A 118 11.26 16.56 3.48
C ASN A 118 10.10 17.54 3.71
N HIS A 119 8.93 17.02 4.19
CA HIS A 119 7.77 17.83 4.52
C HIS A 119 7.29 17.57 5.96
N PRO A 120 7.00 18.62 6.78
CA PRO A 120 6.62 18.46 8.19
C PRO A 120 5.38 17.60 8.41
N CYS A 121 4.45 17.63 7.46
CA CYS A 121 3.18 16.90 7.52
C CYS A 121 3.17 15.60 6.69
N ALA A 122 4.34 15.09 6.32
CA ALA A 122 4.43 13.85 5.54
C ALA A 122 3.66 12.69 6.19
N LYS A 123 2.77 12.07 5.44
CA LYS A 123 1.97 10.92 5.86
C LYS A 123 2.00 9.86 4.77
N ALA A 124 2.16 8.60 5.16
CA ALA A 124 2.02 7.50 4.21
C ALA A 124 0.56 7.37 3.73
N LEU A 125 0.38 7.11 2.45
CA LEU A 125 -0.91 6.78 1.86
C LEU A 125 -1.48 5.52 2.50
N ASN A 126 -2.71 5.61 2.99
CA ASN A 126 -3.46 4.45 3.46
C ASN A 126 -4.74 4.30 2.63
N ARG A 127 -4.74 3.37 1.69
CA ARG A 127 -5.88 3.12 0.80
C ARG A 127 -7.17 2.75 1.54
N GLY A 128 -7.09 2.27 2.78
CA GLY A 128 -8.26 1.97 3.59
C GLY A 128 -9.03 3.21 4.02
N VAL A 129 -8.35 4.32 4.28
CA VAL A 129 -9.00 5.62 4.57
C VAL A 129 -9.77 6.09 3.33
N PHE A 130 -9.18 6.02 2.14
CA PHE A 130 -9.86 6.40 0.90
C PHE A 130 -11.05 5.48 0.60
N ALA A 131 -10.91 4.17 0.82
CA ALA A 131 -12.01 3.23 0.68
C ALA A 131 -13.16 3.51 1.65
N LEU A 132 -12.87 3.89 2.90
CA LEU A 132 -13.90 4.33 3.85
C LEU A 132 -14.64 5.56 3.36
N LEU A 133 -13.92 6.56 2.82
CA LEU A 133 -14.55 7.77 2.24
C LEU A 133 -15.50 7.43 1.08
N GLU A 134 -15.09 6.51 0.20
CA GLU A 134 -15.96 6.01 -0.88
C GLU A 134 -17.21 5.29 -0.34
N CYS A 135 -17.05 4.48 0.71
CA CYS A 135 -18.20 3.83 1.38
C CYS A 135 -19.15 4.86 1.99
N LEU A 136 -18.64 5.90 2.62
CA LEU A 136 -19.44 7.00 3.18
C LEU A 136 -20.21 7.75 2.08
N THR A 137 -19.54 8.04 0.96
CA THR A 137 -20.17 8.69 -0.20
C THR A 137 -21.32 7.86 -0.75
N ASN A 138 -21.13 6.54 -0.90
CA ASN A 138 -22.17 5.63 -1.37
C ASN A 138 -23.31 5.50 -0.34
N TYR A 139 -22.99 5.42 0.95
CA TYR A 139 -23.98 5.34 2.03
C TYR A 139 -24.98 6.50 2.02
N THR A 140 -24.52 7.73 1.76
CA THR A 140 -25.39 8.91 1.69
C THR A 140 -26.38 8.86 0.54
N ARG A 141 -26.19 7.98 -0.44
CA ARG A 141 -27.00 7.84 -1.65
C ARG A 141 -27.86 6.57 -1.67
N LEU A 142 -27.66 5.63 -0.72
CA LEU A 142 -28.33 4.33 -0.72
C LEU A 142 -29.85 4.44 -0.82
N ASP A 143 -30.46 5.41 -0.12
CA ASP A 143 -31.91 5.60 -0.10
C ASP A 143 -32.43 6.34 -1.36
N LEU A 144 -31.55 6.83 -2.23
CA LEU A 144 -31.88 7.70 -3.37
C LEU A 144 -31.70 7.01 -4.73
N VAL A 145 -31.16 5.79 -4.75
CA VAL A 145 -30.79 5.10 -6.00
C VAL A 145 -31.65 3.87 -6.23
N SER A 146 -31.62 3.32 -7.47
CA SER A 146 -32.32 2.08 -7.83
C SER A 146 -31.81 0.88 -7.03
N LYS A 147 -32.61 -0.20 -6.97
CA LYS A 147 -32.22 -1.45 -6.29
C LYS A 147 -30.92 -2.03 -6.84
N GLU A 148 -30.74 -2.03 -8.15
CA GLU A 148 -29.52 -2.48 -8.81
C GLU A 148 -28.30 -1.68 -8.33
N GLN A 149 -28.44 -0.34 -8.24
CA GLN A 149 -27.37 0.52 -7.75
C GLN A 149 -27.12 0.34 -6.25
N GLN A 150 -28.15 0.05 -5.45
CA GLN A 150 -27.98 -0.30 -4.03
C GLN A 150 -27.16 -1.59 -3.89
N ASP A 151 -27.49 -2.63 -4.65
CA ASP A 151 -26.77 -3.91 -4.61
C ASP A 151 -25.30 -3.75 -5.03
N TYR A 152 -25.03 -2.89 -6.02
CA TYR A 152 -23.68 -2.51 -6.39
C TYR A 152 -22.93 -1.81 -5.23
N PHE A 153 -23.54 -0.83 -4.56
CA PHE A 153 -22.92 -0.14 -3.43
C PHE A 153 -22.68 -1.06 -2.24
N ILE A 154 -23.60 -1.98 -1.96
CA ILE A 154 -23.44 -3.01 -0.92
C ILE A 154 -22.28 -3.94 -1.25
N GLY A 155 -22.18 -4.42 -2.49
CA GLY A 155 -21.04 -5.23 -2.93
C GLY A 155 -19.70 -4.51 -2.76
N ARG A 156 -19.64 -3.23 -3.16
CA ARG A 156 -18.45 -2.37 -2.95
C ARG A 156 -18.12 -2.17 -1.48
N PHE A 157 -19.15 -2.00 -0.63
CA PHE A 157 -18.96 -1.90 0.82
C PHE A 157 -18.30 -3.17 1.37
N ASN A 158 -18.83 -4.36 1.05
CA ASN A 158 -18.32 -5.64 1.54
C ASN A 158 -16.88 -5.89 1.09
N GLU A 159 -16.54 -5.57 -0.18
CA GLU A 159 -15.16 -5.63 -0.69
C GLU A 159 -14.23 -4.70 0.08
N ASN A 160 -14.62 -3.44 0.25
CA ASN A 160 -13.84 -2.43 0.97
C ASN A 160 -13.68 -2.79 2.46
N ASN A 161 -14.71 -3.33 3.11
CA ASN A 161 -14.65 -3.80 4.51
C ASN A 161 -13.59 -4.88 4.68
N ARG A 162 -13.55 -5.88 3.80
CA ARG A 162 -12.50 -6.91 3.81
C ARG A 162 -11.11 -6.33 3.60
N MET A 163 -10.97 -5.37 2.70
CA MET A 163 -9.68 -4.71 2.42
C MET A 163 -9.23 -3.84 3.60
N ILE A 164 -10.11 -3.03 4.18
CA ILE A 164 -9.84 -2.15 5.33
C ILE A 164 -9.32 -2.96 6.52
N LYS A 165 -9.93 -4.10 6.83
CA LYS A 165 -9.48 -4.99 7.91
C LYS A 165 -8.03 -5.49 7.74
N ARG A 166 -7.51 -5.53 6.51
CA ARG A 166 -6.15 -6.02 6.20
C ARG A 166 -5.09 -4.91 6.20
N VAL A 167 -5.46 -3.67 5.84
CA VAL A 167 -4.46 -2.64 5.52
C VAL A 167 -4.56 -1.39 6.38
N SER A 168 -5.59 -1.27 7.22
CA SER A 168 -5.85 -0.04 7.98
C SER A 168 -5.50 -0.17 9.47
N GLY A 169 -5.31 0.99 10.10
CA GLY A 169 -5.20 1.10 11.54
C GLY A 169 -6.56 0.94 12.24
N GLN A 170 -6.53 0.74 13.55
CA GLN A 170 -7.71 0.44 14.38
C GLN A 170 -8.82 1.49 14.27
N ASP A 171 -8.49 2.77 14.16
CA ASP A 171 -9.47 3.85 14.03
C ASP A 171 -10.30 3.74 12.75
N THR A 172 -9.66 3.40 11.62
CA THR A 172 -10.35 3.20 10.34
C THR A 172 -11.23 1.96 10.38
N ILE A 173 -10.77 0.87 11.00
CA ILE A 173 -11.55 -0.37 11.20
C ILE A 173 -12.78 -0.06 12.04
N LYS A 174 -12.62 0.63 13.18
CA LYS A 174 -13.72 1.04 14.05
C LYS A 174 -14.72 1.95 13.33
N ALA A 175 -14.24 2.91 12.53
CA ALA A 175 -15.11 3.77 11.72
C ALA A 175 -15.94 2.98 10.72
N MET A 176 -15.33 1.96 10.07
CA MET A 176 -16.04 1.07 9.16
C MET A 176 -17.09 0.22 9.86
N GLU A 177 -16.84 -0.24 11.08
CA GLU A 177 -17.84 -0.96 11.90
C GLU A 177 -19.02 -0.07 12.29
N ILE A 178 -18.77 1.21 12.63
CA ILE A 178 -19.84 2.18 12.90
C ILE A 178 -20.74 2.34 11.66
N LEU A 179 -20.12 2.50 10.48
CA LEU A 179 -20.84 2.62 9.21
C LEU A 179 -21.66 1.35 8.91
N LYS A 180 -21.05 0.17 9.06
CA LYS A 180 -21.71 -1.12 8.92
C LYS A 180 -22.98 -1.22 9.79
N ASN A 181 -22.85 -0.90 11.07
CA ASN A 181 -23.99 -0.94 12.00
C ASN A 181 -25.09 0.05 11.60
N SER A 182 -24.74 1.19 11.02
CA SER A 182 -25.71 2.16 10.51
C SER A 182 -26.44 1.63 9.28
N MET A 183 -25.75 0.93 8.37
CA MET A 183 -26.36 0.27 7.20
C MET A 183 -27.33 -0.83 7.64
N ILE A 184 -26.94 -1.68 8.59
CA ILE A 184 -27.81 -2.75 9.13
C ILE A 184 -29.08 -2.15 9.77
N LYS A 185 -28.96 -1.05 10.53
CA LYS A 185 -30.11 -0.35 11.12
C LYS A 185 -31.08 0.21 10.07
N LYS A 186 -30.59 0.54 8.89
CA LYS A 186 -31.42 0.93 7.73
C LYS A 186 -32.02 -0.25 6.97
N GLY A 187 -31.72 -1.50 7.36
CA GLY A 187 -32.24 -2.71 6.74
C GLY A 187 -31.39 -3.23 5.56
N PHE A 188 -30.18 -2.73 5.36
CA PHE A 188 -29.28 -3.24 4.34
C PHE A 188 -28.49 -4.46 4.87
N ASP A 189 -28.40 -5.50 4.04
CA ASP A 189 -27.62 -6.71 4.34
C ASP A 189 -26.15 -6.50 3.92
N VAL A 190 -25.26 -6.36 4.91
CA VAL A 190 -23.82 -6.12 4.72
C VAL A 190 -22.99 -7.04 5.61
N GLU A 191 -21.84 -7.56 5.06
CA GLU A 191 -20.91 -8.48 5.72
C GLU A 191 -19.90 -7.79 6.67
#